data_5543d66262ec55e95ec33d13e52c1e5c
#
_entry.id   5543d66262ec55e95ec33d13e52c1e5c
#
_cell.length_a   1.000
_cell.length_b   1.000
_cell.length_c   1.000
_cell.angle_alpha   90.00
_cell.angle_beta   90.00
_cell.angle_gamma   90.00
#
_symmetry.space_group_name_H-M   'P 1'
#
loop_
_entity.id
_entity.type
_entity.pdbx_description
1 polymer ?
#
loop_
_entity_poly.entity_id
_entity_poly.type
_entity_poly.pdbx_seq_one_letter_code
_entity_poly.pdbx_strand_id
1 'polypeptide(L)'
;MIFVTVGTHEQAFNRLIQKIDELKRDGLIKDEVIMQTGFSTYKPKYCKWKKLIPYQQMKQYVDEARIVITHGGPASFIMPLQVGKVPIVVPRQKKFDEHVNDHQLEFARNVAQRMGTIIPVEDVEEIGEVITEYDQIVNGMGNGMQSNNRQFNKKLEKIVEGLY
;
A
#
# COMPACT_ATOMS: atom_id res chain seq x y z
N MET A 1 -7.03 1.83 12.80
CA MET A 1 -7.56 1.08 11.64
C MET A 1 -6.45 0.96 10.61
N ILE A 2 -6.40 -0.16 9.92
CA ILE A 2 -5.50 -0.40 8.79
C ILE A 2 -6.34 -0.47 7.52
N PHE A 3 -5.98 0.30 6.51
CA PHE A 3 -6.66 0.28 5.22
C PHE A 3 -5.78 -0.41 4.17
N VAL A 4 -6.35 -1.36 3.44
CA VAL A 4 -5.65 -2.13 2.40
C VAL A 4 -6.37 -1.95 1.07
N THR A 5 -5.63 -1.62 0.01
CA THR A 5 -6.18 -1.58 -1.34
C THR A 5 -5.26 -2.26 -2.33
N VAL A 6 -5.84 -3.08 -3.18
CA VAL A 6 -5.13 -3.72 -4.30
C VAL A 6 -5.47 -3.07 -5.65
N GLY A 7 -6.20 -1.95 -5.62
CA GLY A 7 -6.61 -1.24 -6.82
C GLY A 7 -7.72 -1.94 -7.57
N THR A 8 -7.87 -1.57 -8.83
CA THR A 8 -8.97 -2.03 -9.70
C THR A 8 -8.48 -2.81 -10.93
N HIS A 9 -7.19 -3.19 -10.95
CA HIS A 9 -6.64 -3.99 -12.04
C HIS A 9 -7.33 -5.35 -12.13
N GLU A 10 -7.55 -5.83 -13.34
CA GLU A 10 -8.36 -7.03 -13.62
C GLU A 10 -7.76 -8.34 -13.11
N GLN A 11 -6.44 -8.42 -12.91
CA GLN A 11 -5.80 -9.60 -12.37
C GLN A 11 -5.91 -9.64 -10.85
N ALA A 12 -6.09 -10.83 -10.29
CA ALA A 12 -6.25 -11.02 -8.85
C ALA A 12 -4.96 -10.70 -8.09
N PHE A 13 -5.11 -10.21 -6.86
CA PHE A 13 -3.99 -9.98 -5.95
C PHE A 13 -4.27 -10.70 -4.62
N ASN A 14 -4.40 -12.03 -4.68
CA ASN A 14 -4.79 -12.82 -3.52
C ASN A 14 -3.70 -12.92 -2.46
N ARG A 15 -2.44 -12.92 -2.88
CA ARG A 15 -1.28 -13.07 -2.00
C ARG A 15 -1.30 -12.08 -0.83
N LEU A 16 -1.53 -10.80 -1.13
CA LEU A 16 -1.58 -9.74 -0.12
C LEU A 16 -2.83 -9.87 0.76
N ILE A 17 -4.00 -10.02 0.15
CA ILE A 17 -5.28 -10.08 0.87
C ILE A 17 -5.32 -11.26 1.81
N GLN A 18 -4.89 -12.42 1.35
CA GLN A 18 -4.85 -13.64 2.16
C GLN A 18 -3.90 -13.49 3.34
N LYS A 19 -2.71 -12.94 3.11
CA LYS A 19 -1.71 -12.76 4.18
C LYS A 19 -2.23 -11.82 5.28
N ILE A 20 -2.82 -10.70 4.92
CA ILE A 20 -3.38 -9.76 5.90
C ILE A 20 -4.52 -10.40 6.69
N ASP A 21 -5.40 -11.15 6.01
CA ASP A 21 -6.51 -11.84 6.67
C ASP A 21 -5.99 -12.89 7.68
N GLU A 22 -4.95 -13.65 7.31
CA GLU A 22 -4.31 -14.62 8.20
C GLU A 22 -3.66 -13.94 9.40
N LEU A 23 -3.00 -12.80 9.21
CA LEU A 23 -2.39 -12.05 10.32
C LEU A 23 -3.44 -11.51 11.28
N LYS A 24 -4.60 -11.10 10.78
CA LYS A 24 -5.72 -10.68 11.63
C LYS A 24 -6.30 -11.87 12.40
N ARG A 25 -6.48 -13.00 11.73
CA ARG A 25 -6.93 -14.25 12.35
C ARG A 25 -6.04 -14.66 13.52
N ASP A 26 -4.72 -14.57 13.33
CA ASP A 26 -3.73 -15.06 14.30
C ASP A 26 -3.46 -14.03 15.42
N GLY A 27 -4.12 -12.87 15.38
CA GLY A 27 -4.01 -11.86 16.42
C GLY A 27 -2.79 -10.96 16.34
N LEU A 28 -1.96 -11.08 15.29
CA LEU A 28 -0.82 -10.20 15.10
C LEU A 28 -1.28 -8.77 14.78
N ILE A 29 -2.34 -8.64 13.98
CA ILE A 29 -2.98 -7.36 13.72
C ILE A 29 -4.16 -7.20 14.68
N LYS A 30 -4.08 -6.20 15.54
CA LYS A 30 -5.13 -5.87 16.51
C LYS A 30 -6.08 -4.82 16.02
N ASP A 31 -5.65 -4.00 15.08
CA ASP A 31 -6.46 -2.95 14.46
C ASP A 31 -7.63 -3.55 13.68
N GLU A 32 -8.71 -2.79 13.54
CA GLU A 32 -9.72 -3.07 12.53
C GLU A 32 -9.07 -2.94 11.15
N VAL A 33 -9.37 -3.87 10.25
CA VAL A 33 -8.83 -3.87 8.88
C VAL A 33 -9.98 -3.73 7.90
N ILE A 34 -9.84 -2.79 6.97
CA ILE A 34 -10.78 -2.57 5.87
C ILE A 34 -10.02 -2.72 4.57
N MET A 35 -10.55 -3.53 3.65
CA MET A 35 -9.90 -3.83 2.38
C MET A 35 -10.75 -3.48 1.18
N GLN A 36 -10.10 -2.95 0.13
CA GLN A 36 -10.63 -2.98 -1.22
C GLN A 36 -9.98 -4.15 -1.95
N THR A 37 -10.77 -5.17 -2.27
CA THR A 37 -10.25 -6.42 -2.83
C THR A 37 -10.18 -6.43 -4.36
N GLY A 38 -10.84 -5.49 -5.02
CA GLY A 38 -10.82 -5.39 -6.48
C GLY A 38 -11.31 -6.69 -7.13
N PHE A 39 -10.52 -7.22 -8.05
CA PHE A 39 -10.83 -8.47 -8.75
C PHE A 39 -10.18 -9.69 -8.13
N SER A 40 -9.71 -9.59 -6.89
CA SER A 40 -9.17 -10.74 -6.18
C SER A 40 -10.27 -11.76 -5.89
N THR A 41 -9.90 -13.05 -5.91
CA THR A 41 -10.87 -14.14 -5.71
C THR A 41 -10.94 -14.61 -4.27
N TYR A 42 -9.89 -14.34 -3.48
CA TYR A 42 -9.89 -14.64 -2.06
C TYR A 42 -10.87 -13.72 -1.32
N LYS A 43 -11.72 -14.31 -0.49
CA LYS A 43 -12.70 -13.56 0.31
C LYS A 43 -12.25 -13.53 1.76
N PRO A 44 -11.85 -12.36 2.30
CA PRO A 44 -11.44 -12.27 3.70
C PRO A 44 -12.53 -12.68 4.67
N LYS A 45 -12.13 -13.37 5.73
CA LYS A 45 -13.05 -13.84 6.79
C LYS A 45 -12.93 -13.01 8.07
N TYR A 46 -11.75 -12.44 8.31
CA TYR A 46 -11.44 -11.76 9.57
C TYR A 46 -11.32 -10.25 9.40
N CYS A 47 -11.40 -9.76 8.18
CA CYS A 47 -11.32 -8.35 7.84
C CYS A 47 -12.59 -7.91 7.12
N LYS A 48 -12.96 -6.64 7.27
CA LYS A 48 -14.02 -6.04 6.47
C LYS A 48 -13.49 -5.79 5.07
N TRP A 49 -14.32 -6.01 4.06
CA TRP A 49 -13.90 -5.82 2.69
C TRP A 49 -15.04 -5.43 1.78
N LYS A 50 -14.70 -4.68 0.73
CA LYS A 50 -15.56 -4.40 -0.41
C LYS A 50 -14.77 -4.61 -1.68
N LYS A 51 -15.44 -5.02 -2.75
CA LYS A 51 -14.80 -5.20 -4.05
C LYS A 51 -14.28 -3.86 -4.58
N LEU A 52 -15.13 -2.85 -4.60
CA LEU A 52 -14.80 -1.51 -5.06
C LEU A 52 -15.29 -0.49 -4.02
N ILE A 53 -14.45 0.48 -3.74
CA ILE A 53 -14.75 1.56 -2.79
C ILE A 53 -14.76 2.88 -3.56
N PRO A 54 -15.83 3.70 -3.45
CA PRO A 54 -15.87 5.00 -4.09
C PRO A 54 -14.71 5.89 -3.64
N TYR A 55 -14.23 6.74 -4.54
CA TYR A 55 -13.06 7.60 -4.29
C TYR A 55 -13.18 8.41 -2.99
N GLN A 56 -14.34 9.03 -2.74
CA GLN A 56 -14.55 9.83 -1.53
C GLN A 56 -14.42 9.00 -0.26
N GLN A 57 -14.96 7.79 -0.26
CA GLN A 57 -14.86 6.89 0.88
C GLN A 57 -13.43 6.36 1.04
N MET A 58 -12.74 6.07 -0.06
CA MET A 58 -11.34 5.65 -0.03
C MET A 58 -10.47 6.74 0.60
N LYS A 59 -10.68 7.99 0.20
CA LYS A 59 -9.97 9.14 0.76
C LYS A 59 -10.20 9.26 2.27
N GLN A 60 -11.43 9.03 2.72
CA GLN A 60 -11.76 9.06 4.15
C GLN A 60 -11.03 7.95 4.90
N TYR A 61 -11.01 6.73 4.38
CA TYR A 61 -10.29 5.62 5.00
C TYR A 61 -8.78 5.89 5.07
N VAL A 62 -8.20 6.47 4.03
CA VAL A 62 -6.78 6.84 4.03
C VAL A 62 -6.49 7.88 5.11
N ASP A 63 -7.35 8.89 5.27
CA ASP A 63 -7.19 9.90 6.32
C ASP A 63 -7.26 9.31 7.73
N GLU A 64 -8.16 8.36 7.95
CA GLU A 64 -8.40 7.76 9.27
C GLU A 64 -7.42 6.64 9.62
N ALA A 65 -6.80 6.01 8.64
CA ALA A 65 -5.98 4.84 8.84
C ALA A 65 -4.67 5.17 9.57
N ARG A 66 -4.31 4.31 10.52
CA ARG A 66 -2.98 4.35 11.14
C ARG A 66 -1.91 3.87 10.15
N ILE A 67 -2.22 2.82 9.40
CA ILE A 67 -1.35 2.25 8.38
C ILE A 67 -2.17 2.09 7.10
N VAL A 68 -1.59 2.51 5.97
CA VAL A 68 -2.17 2.26 4.64
C VAL A 68 -1.27 1.28 3.91
N ILE A 69 -1.85 0.19 3.42
CA ILE A 69 -1.15 -0.83 2.64
C ILE A 69 -1.74 -0.80 1.23
N THR A 70 -0.89 -0.58 0.24
CA THR A 70 -1.34 -0.46 -1.16
C THR A 70 -0.56 -1.40 -2.07
N HIS A 71 -1.15 -1.69 -3.24
CA HIS A 71 -0.37 -2.24 -4.34
C HIS A 71 0.52 -1.15 -4.95
N GLY A 72 1.37 -1.51 -5.91
CA GLY A 72 2.32 -0.57 -6.51
C GLY A 72 1.77 0.35 -7.59
N GLY A 73 0.45 0.45 -7.73
CA GLY A 73 -0.18 1.39 -8.65
C GLY A 73 -0.01 2.83 -8.15
N PRO A 74 0.54 3.74 -8.97
CA PRO A 74 0.89 5.08 -8.51
C PRO A 74 -0.27 5.85 -7.86
N ALA A 75 -1.45 5.81 -8.47
CA ALA A 75 -2.62 6.51 -7.94
C ALA A 75 -2.99 6.07 -6.52
N SER A 76 -2.78 4.80 -6.20
CA SER A 76 -3.16 4.25 -4.90
C SER A 76 -2.21 4.66 -3.79
N PHE A 77 -0.89 4.68 -4.02
CA PHE A 77 0.04 5.03 -2.95
C PHE A 77 0.37 6.52 -2.88
N ILE A 78 0.07 7.30 -3.91
CA ILE A 78 0.18 8.76 -3.84
C ILE A 78 -0.80 9.34 -2.81
N MET A 79 -2.00 8.80 -2.72
CA MET A 79 -3.04 9.30 -1.83
C MET A 79 -2.59 9.37 -0.35
N PRO A 80 -2.03 8.31 0.25
CA PRO A 80 -1.52 8.42 1.62
C PRO A 80 -0.34 9.39 1.74
N LEU A 81 0.52 9.48 0.73
CA LEU A 81 1.65 10.42 0.75
C LEU A 81 1.18 11.87 0.79
N GLN A 82 0.10 12.20 0.09
CA GLN A 82 -0.46 13.55 0.06
C GLN A 82 -0.96 14.01 1.43
N VAL A 83 -1.34 13.09 2.29
CA VAL A 83 -1.79 13.40 3.66
C VAL A 83 -0.70 13.14 4.72
N GLY A 84 0.56 12.98 4.28
CA GLY A 84 1.70 12.85 5.17
C GLY A 84 1.88 11.48 5.80
N LYS A 85 1.28 10.43 5.23
CA LYS A 85 1.42 9.06 5.72
C LYS A 85 2.39 8.26 4.86
N VAL A 86 3.12 7.35 5.50
CA VAL A 86 4.05 6.45 4.82
C VAL A 86 3.31 5.15 4.48
N PRO A 87 3.01 4.89 3.21
CA PRO A 87 2.33 3.64 2.86
C PRO A 87 3.29 2.46 2.83
N ILE A 88 2.77 1.29 3.19
CA ILE A 88 3.42 0.02 2.88
C ILE A 88 2.98 -0.33 1.47
N VAL A 89 3.94 -0.45 0.55
CA VAL A 89 3.65 -0.70 -0.87
C VAL A 89 4.07 -2.12 -1.23
N VAL A 90 3.09 -2.94 -1.60
CA VAL A 90 3.32 -4.31 -2.05
C VAL A 90 3.04 -4.35 -3.56
N PRO A 91 4.07 -4.28 -4.38
CA PRO A 91 3.86 -4.22 -5.83
C PRO A 91 3.33 -5.54 -6.39
N ARG A 92 2.42 -5.44 -7.35
CA ARG A 92 2.01 -6.60 -8.15
C ARG A 92 3.19 -7.09 -8.96
N GLN A 93 3.33 -8.41 -9.08
CA GLN A 93 4.46 -9.00 -9.78
C GLN A 93 3.97 -9.98 -10.84
N LYS A 94 4.61 -9.98 -12.00
CA LYS A 94 4.30 -10.87 -13.10
C LYS A 94 4.46 -12.35 -12.73
N LYS A 95 5.48 -12.68 -11.95
CA LYS A 95 5.74 -14.07 -11.52
C LYS A 95 4.62 -14.68 -10.68
N PHE A 96 3.73 -13.85 -10.12
CA PHE A 96 2.57 -14.29 -9.35
C PHE A 96 1.26 -14.11 -10.12
N ASP A 97 1.32 -13.81 -11.41
CA ASP A 97 0.15 -13.51 -12.26
C ASP A 97 -0.72 -12.36 -11.74
N GLU A 98 -0.10 -11.41 -11.06
CA GLU A 98 -0.79 -10.24 -10.50
C GLU A 98 -0.81 -9.06 -11.45
N HIS A 99 0.05 -9.09 -12.46
CA HIS A 99 0.16 -8.06 -13.48
C HIS A 99 0.77 -8.63 -14.75
N VAL A 100 0.59 -7.92 -15.87
CA VAL A 100 1.14 -8.32 -17.17
C VAL A 100 2.65 -8.06 -17.29
N ASN A 101 3.20 -7.23 -16.37
CA ASN A 101 4.62 -6.88 -16.35
C ASN A 101 5.03 -6.58 -14.90
N ASP A 102 6.30 -6.17 -14.70
CA ASP A 102 6.85 -5.80 -13.39
C ASP A 102 7.02 -4.29 -13.22
N HIS A 103 6.25 -3.47 -13.93
CA HIS A 103 6.35 -2.01 -13.83
C HIS A 103 6.07 -1.50 -12.41
N GLN A 104 5.11 -2.10 -11.71
CA GLN A 104 4.83 -1.71 -10.32
C GLN A 104 6.00 -2.01 -9.39
N LEU A 105 6.65 -3.16 -9.58
CA LEU A 105 7.83 -3.55 -8.82
C LEU A 105 8.98 -2.57 -9.04
N GLU A 106 9.29 -2.27 -10.30
CA GLU A 106 10.34 -1.34 -10.68
C GLU A 106 10.06 0.07 -10.17
N PHE A 107 8.81 0.52 -10.27
CA PHE A 107 8.39 1.84 -9.81
C PHE A 107 8.49 1.96 -8.30
N ALA A 108 8.02 0.97 -7.54
CA ALA A 108 8.10 0.97 -6.09
C ALA A 108 9.56 1.00 -5.61
N ARG A 109 10.44 0.22 -6.24
CA ARG A 109 11.88 0.24 -5.93
C ARG A 109 12.48 1.62 -6.19
N ASN A 110 12.12 2.23 -7.31
CA ASN A 110 12.62 3.55 -7.69
C ASN A 110 12.19 4.63 -6.70
N VAL A 111 10.92 4.66 -6.33
CA VAL A 111 10.39 5.62 -5.36
C VAL A 111 11.04 5.42 -3.99
N ALA A 112 11.17 4.19 -3.53
CA ALA A 112 11.80 3.88 -2.25
C ALA A 112 13.26 4.34 -2.22
N GLN A 113 14.00 4.10 -3.29
CA GLN A 113 15.42 4.44 -3.37
C GLN A 113 15.64 5.95 -3.48
N ARG A 114 14.84 6.64 -4.29
CA ARG A 114 15.03 8.08 -4.57
C ARG A 114 14.45 8.98 -3.50
N MET A 115 13.33 8.60 -2.92
CA MET A 115 12.56 9.48 -2.05
C MET A 115 12.50 9.01 -0.60
N GLY A 116 12.65 7.69 -0.36
CA GLY A 116 12.66 7.13 0.99
C GLY A 116 11.37 7.37 1.76
N THR A 117 10.23 7.42 1.07
CA THR A 117 8.95 7.82 1.66
C THR A 117 7.89 6.74 1.62
N ILE A 118 8.24 5.57 1.10
CA ILE A 118 7.39 4.39 1.13
C ILE A 118 8.15 3.23 1.75
N ILE A 119 7.43 2.22 2.23
CA ILE A 119 8.01 0.97 2.71
C ILE A 119 7.68 -0.11 1.68
N PRO A 120 8.63 -0.47 0.78
CA PRO A 120 8.34 -1.50 -0.22
C PRO A 120 8.44 -2.88 0.40
N VAL A 121 7.46 -3.73 0.13
CA VAL A 121 7.44 -5.12 0.58
C VAL A 121 7.20 -6.00 -0.65
N GLU A 122 8.24 -6.69 -1.10
CA GLU A 122 8.15 -7.57 -2.27
C GLU A 122 7.71 -8.98 -1.89
N ASP A 123 8.08 -9.42 -0.69
CA ASP A 123 7.71 -10.71 -0.12
C ASP A 123 6.67 -10.50 0.98
N VAL A 124 5.45 -10.99 0.78
CA VAL A 124 4.36 -10.81 1.76
C VAL A 124 4.63 -11.52 3.08
N GLU A 125 5.55 -12.49 3.13
CA GLU A 125 5.93 -13.12 4.38
C GLU A 125 6.58 -12.13 5.36
N GLU A 126 7.15 -11.05 4.86
CA GLU A 126 7.78 -10.01 5.66
C GLU A 126 6.77 -8.97 6.18
N ILE A 127 5.53 -8.95 5.66
CA ILE A 127 4.60 -7.86 5.96
C ILE A 127 4.15 -7.83 7.42
N GLY A 128 4.05 -8.99 8.07
CA GLY A 128 3.68 -9.06 9.48
C GLY A 128 4.69 -8.33 10.37
N GLU A 129 5.98 -8.54 10.14
CA GLU A 129 7.05 -7.87 10.86
C GLU A 129 7.04 -6.36 10.57
N VAL A 130 6.85 -5.97 9.32
CA VAL A 130 6.77 -4.56 8.92
C VAL A 130 5.61 -3.85 9.63
N ILE A 131 4.46 -4.49 9.71
CA ILE A 131 3.30 -3.92 10.43
C ILE A 131 3.60 -3.77 11.92
N THR A 132 4.21 -4.78 12.54
CA THR A 132 4.57 -4.76 13.96
C THR A 132 5.56 -3.63 14.27
N GLU A 133 6.53 -3.42 13.40
CA GLU A 133 7.60 -2.44 13.58
C GLU A 133 7.34 -1.12 12.86
N TYR A 134 6.13 -0.91 12.36
CA TYR A 134 5.79 0.23 11.49
C TYR A 134 6.23 1.57 12.06
N ASP A 135 5.89 1.86 13.34
CA ASP A 135 6.21 3.16 13.94
C ASP A 135 7.72 3.38 14.04
N GLN A 136 8.48 2.34 14.35
CA GLN A 136 9.96 2.41 14.42
C GLN A 136 10.55 2.64 13.04
N ILE A 137 10.03 1.97 12.01
CA ILE A 137 10.49 2.13 10.64
C ILE A 137 10.24 3.55 10.16
N VAL A 138 9.05 4.07 10.38
CA VAL A 138 8.67 5.43 9.97
C VAL A 138 9.53 6.48 10.69
N ASN A 139 9.76 6.30 11.98
CA ASN A 139 10.62 7.22 12.73
C ASN A 139 12.06 7.21 12.20
N GLY A 140 12.55 6.07 11.77
CA GLY A 140 13.88 5.92 11.16
C GLY A 140 14.02 6.51 9.77
N MET A 141 12.91 6.71 9.06
CA MET A 141 12.91 7.29 7.70
C MET A 141 13.16 8.80 7.70
N GLY A 142 13.11 9.42 8.84
CA GLY A 142 13.59 10.77 9.03
C GLY A 142 12.53 11.85 8.95
N ASN A 143 12.95 13.01 9.42
CA ASN A 143 12.10 14.19 9.61
C ASN A 143 11.88 14.99 8.31
N GLY A 144 12.47 14.56 7.19
CA GLY A 144 12.39 15.28 5.93
C GLY A 144 11.03 15.31 5.27
N MET A 145 10.13 14.39 5.65
CA MET A 145 8.80 14.31 5.04
C MET A 145 7.91 15.50 5.38
N GLN A 146 7.98 16.00 6.61
CA GLN A 146 7.09 17.08 7.05
C GLN A 146 7.53 18.45 6.54
N SER A 147 8.84 18.67 6.37
CA SER A 147 9.38 19.96 5.95
C SER A 147 9.36 20.19 4.44
N ASN A 148 9.23 19.13 3.63
CA ASN A 148 9.33 19.22 2.16
C ASN A 148 8.14 18.60 1.42
N ASN A 149 6.99 18.55 2.05
CA ASN A 149 5.79 17.88 1.50
C ASN A 149 5.42 18.41 0.10
N ARG A 150 5.57 19.71 -0.11
CA ARG A 150 5.23 20.35 -1.39
C ARG A 150 6.21 19.99 -2.51
N GLN A 151 7.51 19.99 -2.23
CA GLN A 151 8.53 19.56 -3.20
C GLN A 151 8.46 18.08 -3.48
N PHE A 152 8.14 17.29 -2.46
CA PHE A 152 7.96 15.85 -2.58
C PHE A 152 6.81 15.51 -3.52
N ASN A 153 5.67 16.13 -3.36
CA ASN A 153 4.51 15.91 -4.22
C ASN A 153 4.80 16.27 -5.67
N LYS A 154 5.51 17.36 -5.92
CA LYS A 154 5.93 17.75 -7.27
C LYS A 154 6.88 16.74 -7.92
N LYS A 155 7.86 16.24 -7.16
CA LYS A 155 8.80 15.22 -7.66
C LYS A 155 8.07 13.92 -7.98
N LEU A 156 7.13 13.52 -7.13
CA LEU A 156 6.33 12.32 -7.33
C LEU A 156 5.45 12.44 -8.56
N GLU A 157 4.81 13.58 -8.77
CA GLU A 157 4.01 13.86 -9.97
C GLU A 157 4.84 13.73 -11.24
N LYS A 158 6.07 14.26 -11.25
CA LYS A 158 6.99 14.15 -12.39
C LYS A 158 7.37 12.71 -12.68
N ILE A 159 7.62 11.90 -11.65
CA ILE A 159 7.94 10.49 -11.81
C ILE A 159 6.75 9.73 -12.40
N VAL A 160 5.54 10.01 -11.92
CA VAL A 160 4.30 9.41 -12.43
C VAL A 160 4.04 9.82 -13.88
N GLU A 161 4.20 11.09 -14.22
CA GLU A 161 4.05 11.59 -15.60
C GLU A 161 5.05 10.91 -16.55
N GLY A 162 6.25 10.65 -16.10
CA GLY A 162 7.27 9.96 -16.91
C GLY A 162 6.98 8.48 -17.18
N LEU A 163 6.01 7.88 -16.46
CA LEU A 163 5.63 6.48 -16.59
C LEU A 163 4.40 6.27 -17.47
N TYR A 164 3.65 7.30 -17.71
CA TYR A 164 2.50 7.31 -18.58
C TYR A 164 2.86 8.05 -19.89
#